data_664d97de532fb5581063679b43d31a01
#
_entry.id   664d97de532fb5581063679b43d31a01
#
_cell.length_a   1.000
_cell.length_b   1.000
_cell.length_c   1.000
_cell.angle_alpha   90.00
_cell.angle_beta   90.00
_cell.angle_gamma   90.00
#
_symmetry.space_group_name_H-M   'P 1'
#
loop_
_entity.id
_entity.type
_entity.pdbx_description
1 polymer ?
#
loop_
_entity_poly.entity_id
_entity_poly.type
_entity_poly.pdbx_seq_one_letter_code
_entity_poly.pdbx_strand_id
1 'polypeptide(L)'
;MAAPGRRAVQRTLRRNVAIVTSDSAQADWPDGPTPAIPAIPASAGALIFDRAGRLLILKPTYKSGWTIPGGVMEADGETPWEACQREVREECGIDVRRGQLVCMDFRRPRPGKPGGIRFLFHCGAIADESLAAIVLQPEEISENRLAALPEALRLLRQPIRLRVQAATSARGLVYLEGGRPVPGADRPLPSPQGGGPAGS
;
A
#
# COMPACT_ATOMS: atom_id res chain seq x y z
N MET A 1 -38.98 -0.99 14.60
CA MET A 1 -37.57 -1.23 15.04
C MET A 1 -36.66 -0.83 13.89
N ALA A 2 -35.98 0.32 14.01
CA ALA A 2 -35.12 0.89 12.96
C ALA A 2 -33.67 0.43 13.20
N ALA A 3 -33.00 -0.06 12.16
CA ALA A 3 -31.63 -0.55 12.22
C ALA A 3 -30.65 0.61 12.42
N PRO A 4 -29.74 0.56 13.41
CA PRO A 4 -28.65 1.51 13.57
C PRO A 4 -27.42 0.99 12.81
N GLY A 5 -27.00 1.63 11.76
CA GLY A 5 -25.81 1.14 11.07
C GLY A 5 -25.18 2.05 10.03
N ARG A 6 -25.87 3.07 9.53
CA ARG A 6 -25.31 3.89 8.43
C ARG A 6 -24.52 5.13 8.83
N ARG A 7 -24.55 5.55 10.10
CA ARG A 7 -23.90 6.79 10.55
C ARG A 7 -22.44 6.62 11.03
N ALA A 8 -22.05 5.43 11.47
CA ALA A 8 -20.70 5.21 12.02
C ALA A 8 -19.64 5.11 10.89
N VAL A 9 -19.95 4.40 9.80
CA VAL A 9 -19.01 4.19 8.68
C VAL A 9 -18.67 5.50 7.94
N GLN A 10 -19.61 6.45 7.87
CA GLN A 10 -19.32 7.77 7.26
C GLN A 10 -18.47 8.68 8.15
N ARG A 11 -18.40 8.42 9.45
CA ARG A 11 -17.64 9.26 10.39
C ARG A 11 -16.14 8.96 10.35
N THR A 12 -15.74 7.72 10.12
CA THR A 12 -14.32 7.31 9.98
C THR A 12 -13.70 7.84 8.68
N LEU A 13 -14.46 7.87 7.59
CA LEU A 13 -13.97 8.40 6.31
C LEU A 13 -13.80 9.95 6.28
N ARG A 14 -14.38 10.68 7.24
CA ARG A 14 -14.24 12.13 7.31
C ARG A 14 -13.12 12.60 8.25
N ARG A 15 -12.54 11.71 9.07
CA ARG A 15 -11.50 12.09 10.05
C ARG A 15 -10.10 12.19 9.48
N ASN A 16 -9.80 11.62 8.33
CA ASN A 16 -8.43 11.52 7.81
C ASN A 16 -8.12 12.50 6.66
N VAL A 17 -8.80 13.62 6.58
CA VAL A 17 -8.31 14.79 5.86
C VAL A 17 -8.02 15.87 6.90
N ALA A 18 -7.13 15.58 7.83
CA ALA A 18 -6.46 16.63 8.57
C ALA A 18 -5.56 17.34 7.55
N ILE A 19 -5.96 18.52 7.14
CA ILE A 19 -5.04 19.51 6.59
C ILE A 19 -4.00 19.70 7.70
N VAL A 20 -2.76 19.25 7.47
CA VAL A 20 -1.64 19.58 8.33
C VAL A 20 -1.51 21.09 8.29
N THR A 21 -2.10 21.77 9.26
CA THR A 21 -1.82 23.17 9.50
C THR A 21 -0.38 23.23 10.03
N SER A 22 0.45 23.91 9.28
CA SER A 22 1.87 24.12 9.42
C SER A 22 2.29 24.62 10.80
N ASP A 23 2.68 23.74 11.72
CA ASP A 23 3.43 24.20 12.89
C ASP A 23 4.52 23.24 13.39
N SER A 24 4.83 22.17 12.68
CA SER A 24 5.85 21.21 13.13
C SER A 24 6.81 20.65 12.08
N ALA A 25 6.81 21.18 10.87
CA ALA A 25 7.81 20.84 9.86
C ALA A 25 8.47 22.12 9.33
N GLN A 26 9.16 22.83 10.21
CA GLN A 26 10.15 23.81 9.80
C GLN A 26 11.38 23.05 9.32
N ALA A 27 11.31 22.52 8.08
CA ALA A 27 12.52 22.20 7.34
C ALA A 27 13.31 23.50 7.18
N ASP A 28 14.65 23.44 7.30
CA ASP A 28 15.58 24.55 7.06
C ASP A 28 15.49 25.02 5.59
N TRP A 29 14.42 25.74 5.26
CA TRP A 29 14.31 26.47 4.00
C TRP A 29 14.91 27.85 4.19
N PRO A 30 15.72 28.37 3.24
CA PRO A 30 16.26 29.71 3.32
C PRO A 30 15.11 30.72 3.40
N ASP A 31 15.35 31.82 4.17
CA ASP A 31 14.39 32.90 4.40
C ASP A 31 13.71 33.36 3.11
N GLY A 32 12.42 33.05 2.99
CA GLY A 32 11.58 33.40 1.84
C GLY A 32 10.15 32.89 2.03
N PRO A 33 9.17 33.30 1.19
CA PRO A 33 7.82 32.76 1.28
C PRO A 33 7.88 31.25 1.02
N THR A 34 7.46 30.47 2.03
CA THR A 34 7.41 29.00 1.95
C THR A 34 6.58 28.58 0.73
N PRO A 35 7.14 27.89 -0.25
CA PRO A 35 6.38 27.43 -1.40
C PRO A 35 5.27 26.47 -0.93
N ALA A 36 4.10 26.51 -1.59
CA ALA A 36 3.01 25.59 -1.29
C ALA A 36 3.47 24.14 -1.51
N ILE A 37 3.63 23.39 -0.42
CA ILE A 37 4.01 21.98 -0.47
C ILE A 37 2.73 21.16 -0.69
N PRO A 38 2.67 20.29 -1.73
CA PRO A 38 1.48 19.48 -1.97
C PRO A 38 1.32 18.42 -0.88
N ALA A 39 0.20 18.42 -0.19
CA ALA A 39 -0.19 17.30 0.68
C ALA A 39 -0.70 16.15 -0.19
N ILE A 40 0.05 15.06 -0.26
CA ILE A 40 -0.26 13.90 -1.08
C ILE A 40 -0.66 12.73 -0.18
N PRO A 41 -1.93 12.27 -0.22
CA PRO A 41 -2.35 11.11 0.56
C PRO A 41 -1.52 9.87 0.23
N ALA A 42 -1.10 9.14 1.26
CA ALA A 42 -0.34 7.91 1.10
C ALA A 42 -1.10 6.71 1.70
N SER A 43 -0.82 5.52 1.20
CA SER A 43 -1.33 4.28 1.76
C SER A 43 -0.31 3.17 1.59
N ALA A 44 -0.35 2.17 2.46
CA ALA A 44 0.49 1.00 2.39
C ALA A 44 -0.33 -0.28 2.35
N GLY A 45 0.22 -1.32 1.72
CA GLY A 45 -0.40 -2.63 1.66
C GLY A 45 0.63 -3.75 1.68
N ALA A 46 0.19 -4.93 2.11
CA ALA A 46 1.03 -6.11 2.29
C ALA A 46 0.73 -7.18 1.26
N LEU A 47 1.78 -7.75 0.67
CA LEU A 47 1.73 -9.03 -0.04
C LEU A 47 2.18 -10.12 0.95
N ILE A 48 1.22 -10.88 1.44
CA ILE A 48 1.40 -11.96 2.40
C ILE A 48 1.10 -13.27 1.70
N PHE A 49 2.02 -14.22 1.77
CA PHE A 49 1.86 -15.52 1.15
C PHE A 49 1.84 -16.63 2.20
N ASP A 50 1.28 -17.77 1.85
CA ASP A 50 1.52 -19.01 2.57
C ASP A 50 2.75 -19.75 1.99
N ARG A 51 3.09 -20.90 2.59
CA ARG A 51 4.21 -21.74 2.13
C ARG A 51 4.00 -22.34 0.74
N ALA A 52 2.76 -22.43 0.29
CA ALA A 52 2.41 -22.88 -1.07
C ALA A 52 2.42 -21.75 -2.11
N GLY A 53 2.79 -20.52 -1.72
CA GLY A 53 2.82 -19.35 -2.59
C GLY A 53 1.43 -18.77 -2.93
N ARG A 54 0.40 -19.08 -2.13
CA ARG A 54 -0.92 -18.50 -2.28
C ARG A 54 -0.96 -17.14 -1.57
N LEU A 55 -1.53 -16.13 -2.22
CA LEU A 55 -1.65 -14.76 -1.72
C LEU A 55 -2.86 -14.64 -0.80
N LEU A 56 -2.68 -14.02 0.37
CA LEU A 56 -3.78 -13.59 1.23
C LEU A 56 -4.50 -12.41 0.62
N ILE A 57 -5.80 -12.58 0.37
CA ILE A 57 -6.70 -11.53 -0.11
C ILE A 57 -7.87 -11.39 0.85
N LEU A 58 -8.40 -10.17 0.97
CA LEU A 58 -9.46 -9.78 1.88
C LEU A 58 -10.66 -9.26 1.10
N LYS A 59 -11.86 -9.47 1.65
CA LYS A 59 -13.10 -8.97 1.08
C LYS A 59 -13.66 -7.84 1.96
N PRO A 60 -13.57 -6.58 1.54
CA PRO A 60 -14.11 -5.46 2.30
C PRO A 60 -15.64 -5.51 2.39
N THR A 61 -16.19 -5.05 3.52
CA THR A 61 -17.64 -4.94 3.74
C THR A 61 -18.28 -3.80 2.95
N TYR A 62 -17.51 -2.73 2.69
CA TYR A 62 -17.98 -1.45 2.15
C TYR A 62 -17.69 -1.24 0.65
N LYS A 63 -17.06 -2.21 -0.01
CA LYS A 63 -16.72 -2.15 -1.45
C LYS A 63 -16.87 -3.54 -2.07
N SER A 64 -17.27 -3.58 -3.34
CA SER A 64 -17.25 -4.82 -4.12
C SER A 64 -15.83 -5.25 -4.50
N GLY A 65 -15.62 -6.57 -4.66
CA GLY A 65 -14.37 -7.18 -5.06
C GLY A 65 -13.38 -7.33 -3.91
N TRP A 66 -12.25 -7.97 -4.20
CA TRP A 66 -11.21 -8.30 -3.24
C TRP A 66 -10.09 -7.28 -3.21
N THR A 67 -9.39 -7.22 -2.08
CA THR A 67 -8.20 -6.40 -1.82
C THR A 67 -7.08 -7.24 -1.22
N ILE A 68 -5.95 -6.63 -0.96
CA ILE A 68 -4.90 -7.12 -0.08
C ILE A 68 -5.01 -6.38 1.26
N PRO A 69 -4.43 -6.87 2.36
CA PRO A 69 -4.31 -6.12 3.61
C PRO A 69 -3.65 -4.76 3.39
N GLY A 70 -4.21 -3.71 4.00
CA GLY A 70 -3.64 -2.37 3.94
C GLY A 70 -4.65 -1.25 3.80
N GLY A 71 -4.21 -0.05 4.18
CA GLY A 71 -5.04 1.16 4.21
C GLY A 71 -4.26 2.45 4.11
N VAL A 72 -4.86 3.53 4.56
CA VAL A 72 -4.33 4.90 4.47
C VAL A 72 -3.40 5.16 5.66
N MET A 73 -2.27 5.79 5.41
CA MET A 73 -1.37 6.27 6.46
C MET A 73 -2.06 7.31 7.35
N GLU A 74 -1.78 7.28 8.64
CA GLU A 74 -2.23 8.29 9.58
C GLU A 74 -1.36 9.56 9.51
N ALA A 75 -1.94 10.69 9.92
CA ALA A 75 -1.30 12.00 9.78
C ALA A 75 -0.45 12.40 11.01
N ASP A 76 -0.08 11.43 11.83
CA ASP A 76 0.69 11.59 13.08
C ASP A 76 2.20 11.40 12.92
N GLY A 77 2.68 11.30 11.68
CA GLY A 77 4.07 10.98 11.35
C GLY A 77 4.32 9.51 11.03
N GLU A 78 3.25 8.72 10.91
CA GLU A 78 3.33 7.31 10.55
C GLU A 78 4.08 7.10 9.23
N THR A 79 5.06 6.20 9.21
CA THR A 79 5.77 5.81 7.99
C THR A 79 4.97 4.81 7.16
N PRO A 80 5.25 4.65 5.84
CA PRO A 80 4.58 3.63 5.02
C PRO A 80 4.73 2.21 5.55
N TRP A 81 5.86 1.90 6.22
CA TRP A 81 6.07 0.57 6.78
C TRP A 81 5.24 0.36 8.05
N GLU A 82 5.18 1.34 8.93
CA GLU A 82 4.34 1.31 10.13
C GLU A 82 2.86 1.19 9.76
N ALA A 83 2.39 1.95 8.78
CA ALA A 83 1.03 1.81 8.24
C ALA A 83 0.75 0.39 7.74
N CYS A 84 1.68 -0.20 6.99
CA CYS A 84 1.54 -1.58 6.53
C CYS A 84 1.40 -2.56 7.70
N GLN A 85 2.22 -2.42 8.74
CA GLN A 85 2.19 -3.27 9.92
C GLN A 85 0.90 -3.10 10.74
N ARG A 86 0.46 -1.86 10.96
CA ARG A 86 -0.78 -1.54 11.68
C ARG A 86 -1.99 -2.12 10.97
N GLU A 87 -2.13 -1.85 9.68
CA GLU A 87 -3.27 -2.32 8.88
C GLU A 87 -3.36 -3.85 8.83
N VAL A 88 -2.22 -4.55 8.67
CA VAL A 88 -2.20 -6.02 8.71
C VAL A 88 -2.63 -6.55 10.08
N ARG A 89 -2.22 -5.89 11.15
CA ARG A 89 -2.63 -6.27 12.51
C ARG A 89 -4.12 -6.01 12.74
N GLU A 90 -4.62 -4.85 12.31
CA GLU A 90 -6.03 -4.46 12.47
C GLU A 90 -6.96 -5.35 11.64
N GLU A 91 -6.67 -5.54 10.36
CA GLU A 91 -7.51 -6.28 9.43
C GLU A 91 -7.43 -7.81 9.58
N CYS A 92 -6.28 -8.35 10.04
CA CYS A 92 -6.00 -9.79 10.04
C CYS A 92 -5.54 -10.35 11.39
N GLY A 93 -5.18 -9.52 12.37
CA GLY A 93 -4.58 -9.99 13.62
C GLY A 93 -3.15 -10.54 13.47
N ILE A 94 -2.47 -10.26 12.36
CA ILE A 94 -1.12 -10.78 12.05
C ILE A 94 -0.06 -9.72 12.33
N ASP A 95 1.00 -10.10 13.05
CA ASP A 95 2.20 -9.28 13.21
C ASP A 95 3.22 -9.54 12.10
N VAL A 96 3.39 -8.61 11.18
CA VAL A 96 4.46 -8.66 10.18
C VAL A 96 5.68 -7.89 10.68
N ARG A 97 6.84 -8.56 10.72
CA ARG A 97 8.09 -7.99 11.26
C ARG A 97 9.12 -7.70 10.18
N ARG A 98 8.91 -8.19 8.98
CA ARG A 98 9.80 -8.03 7.83
C ARG A 98 8.98 -7.74 6.59
N GLY A 99 9.48 -6.83 5.77
CA GLY A 99 8.87 -6.52 4.48
C GLY A 99 9.89 -5.85 3.58
N GLN A 100 9.82 -6.16 2.30
CA GLN A 100 10.58 -5.51 1.26
C GLN A 100 9.63 -4.62 0.47
N LEU A 101 9.95 -3.34 0.29
CA LEU A 101 9.20 -2.47 -0.61
C LEU A 101 9.38 -2.98 -2.05
N VAL A 102 8.28 -3.37 -2.69
CA VAL A 102 8.30 -3.96 -4.04
C VAL A 102 7.55 -3.15 -5.07
N CYS A 103 6.72 -2.18 -4.64
CA CYS A 103 6.00 -1.32 -5.57
C CYS A 103 5.70 0.05 -4.96
N MET A 104 5.89 1.10 -5.76
CA MET A 104 5.36 2.44 -5.54
C MET A 104 4.47 2.81 -6.73
N ASP A 105 3.21 3.19 -6.47
CA ASP A 105 2.26 3.61 -7.51
C ASP A 105 1.76 5.03 -7.22
N PHE A 106 2.17 6.00 -8.02
CA PHE A 106 1.68 7.36 -7.97
C PHE A 106 0.35 7.46 -8.74
N ARG A 107 -0.66 7.96 -8.08
CA ARG A 107 -1.97 8.18 -8.69
C ARG A 107 -2.26 9.67 -8.76
N ARG A 108 -2.40 10.18 -9.97
CA ARG A 108 -2.76 11.60 -10.18
C ARG A 108 -4.13 11.90 -9.58
N PRO A 109 -4.32 13.07 -8.98
CA PRO A 109 -5.63 13.54 -8.57
C PRO A 109 -6.60 13.58 -9.75
N ARG A 110 -7.88 13.36 -9.48
CA ARG A 110 -8.99 13.47 -10.44
C ARG A 110 -10.19 14.08 -9.72
N PRO A 111 -11.18 14.64 -10.41
CA PRO A 111 -12.39 15.15 -9.78
C PRO A 111 -13.00 14.12 -8.82
N GLY A 112 -13.19 14.53 -7.55
CA GLY A 112 -13.71 13.67 -6.48
C GLY A 112 -12.75 12.57 -5.95
N LYS A 113 -11.48 12.56 -6.40
CA LYS A 113 -10.47 11.58 -5.95
C LYS A 113 -9.12 12.27 -5.76
N PRO A 114 -8.60 12.36 -4.52
CA PRO A 114 -7.37 13.12 -4.22
C PRO A 114 -6.09 12.52 -4.84
N GLY A 115 -6.15 11.32 -5.40
CA GLY A 115 -4.95 10.64 -5.89
C GLY A 115 -4.12 10.03 -4.75
N GLY A 116 -2.78 10.15 -4.85
CA GLY A 116 -1.87 9.76 -3.77
C GLY A 116 -0.81 8.75 -4.15
N ILE A 117 0.03 8.37 -3.20
CA ILE A 117 1.08 7.36 -3.34
C ILE A 117 0.63 6.06 -2.68
N ARG A 118 0.93 4.93 -3.31
CA ARG A 118 0.60 3.58 -2.82
C ARG A 118 1.87 2.76 -2.72
N PHE A 119 2.20 2.36 -1.50
CA PHE A 119 3.35 1.51 -1.19
C PHE A 119 2.89 0.06 -1.06
N LEU A 120 3.60 -0.89 -1.69
CA LEU A 120 3.40 -2.32 -1.48
C LEU A 120 4.65 -2.95 -0.91
N PHE A 121 4.47 -3.67 0.20
CA PHE A 121 5.52 -4.44 0.84
C PHE A 121 5.28 -5.94 0.64
N HIS A 122 6.31 -6.66 0.22
CA HIS A 122 6.32 -8.12 0.22
C HIS A 122 6.75 -8.59 1.60
N CYS A 123 5.82 -9.13 2.36
CA CYS A 123 6.03 -9.56 3.76
C CYS A 123 6.43 -11.04 3.87
N GLY A 124 6.68 -11.69 2.74
CA GLY A 124 7.13 -13.08 2.71
C GLY A 124 6.01 -14.10 2.92
N ALA A 125 6.43 -15.33 3.18
CA ALA A 125 5.54 -16.41 3.58
C ALA A 125 5.37 -16.40 5.10
N ILE A 126 4.12 -16.45 5.54
CA ILE A 126 3.74 -16.51 6.96
C ILE A 126 3.48 -17.98 7.33
N ALA A 127 3.77 -18.34 8.58
CA ALA A 127 3.52 -19.68 9.09
C ALA A 127 2.02 -20.04 9.04
N ASP A 128 1.72 -21.29 8.76
CA ASP A 128 0.33 -21.78 8.61
C ASP A 128 -0.47 -21.60 9.88
N GLU A 129 0.17 -21.68 11.05
CA GLU A 129 -0.46 -21.43 12.36
C GLU A 129 -0.94 -19.99 12.49
N SER A 130 -0.15 -19.00 12.01
CA SER A 130 -0.54 -17.59 12.01
C SER A 130 -1.67 -17.31 11.01
N LEU A 131 -1.68 -18.00 9.87
CA LEU A 131 -2.76 -17.90 8.90
C LEU A 131 -4.07 -18.53 9.39
N ALA A 132 -3.96 -19.63 10.14
CA ALA A 132 -5.12 -20.27 10.80
C ALA A 132 -5.69 -19.44 11.96
N ALA A 133 -4.87 -18.59 12.55
CA ALA A 133 -5.22 -17.70 13.66
C ALA A 133 -5.70 -16.31 13.21
N ILE A 134 -5.97 -16.09 11.90
CA ILE A 134 -6.48 -14.81 11.40
C ILE A 134 -7.78 -14.45 12.10
N VAL A 135 -7.78 -13.28 12.74
CA VAL A 135 -8.96 -12.63 13.30
C VAL A 135 -9.27 -11.42 12.47
N LEU A 136 -10.40 -11.45 11.77
CA LEU A 136 -10.83 -10.35 10.92
C LEU A 136 -11.48 -9.25 11.75
N GLN A 137 -11.29 -8.00 11.33
CA GLN A 137 -12.04 -6.85 11.80
C GLN A 137 -13.41 -6.82 11.07
N PRO A 138 -14.49 -7.26 11.69
CA PRO A 138 -15.75 -7.56 10.99
C PRO A 138 -16.45 -6.31 10.44
N GLU A 139 -16.13 -5.12 10.99
CA GLU A 139 -16.65 -3.85 10.50
C GLU A 139 -16.09 -3.50 9.11
N GLU A 140 -14.89 -3.95 8.81
CA GLU A 140 -14.18 -3.61 7.57
C GLU A 140 -14.00 -4.79 6.63
N ILE A 141 -13.76 -5.99 7.16
CA ILE A 141 -13.44 -7.19 6.40
C ILE A 141 -14.43 -8.30 6.69
N SER A 142 -15.11 -8.79 5.66
CA SER A 142 -16.12 -9.86 5.78
C SER A 142 -15.55 -11.26 5.55
N GLU A 143 -14.44 -11.39 4.79
CA GLU A 143 -13.89 -12.69 4.41
C GLU A 143 -12.39 -12.56 4.10
N ASN A 144 -11.63 -13.60 4.38
CA ASN A 144 -10.25 -13.76 3.88
C ASN A 144 -10.13 -15.01 3.01
N ARG A 145 -9.13 -15.03 2.13
CA ARG A 145 -8.84 -16.17 1.28
C ARG A 145 -7.36 -16.25 0.92
N LEU A 146 -6.82 -17.45 0.97
CA LEU A 146 -5.54 -17.77 0.34
C LEU A 146 -5.81 -18.26 -1.08
N ALA A 147 -5.42 -17.49 -2.08
CA ALA A 147 -5.66 -17.78 -3.48
C ALA A 147 -4.34 -17.91 -4.25
N ALA A 148 -4.27 -18.88 -5.17
CA ALA A 148 -3.16 -18.93 -6.12
C ALA A 148 -3.08 -17.61 -6.89
N LEU A 149 -1.88 -17.13 -7.23
CA LEU A 149 -1.69 -15.81 -7.80
C LEU A 149 -2.58 -15.53 -9.03
N PRO A 150 -2.76 -16.44 -9.99
CA PRO A 150 -3.66 -16.22 -11.13
C PRO A 150 -5.13 -16.03 -10.70
N GLU A 151 -5.58 -16.73 -9.67
CA GLU A 151 -6.92 -16.59 -9.11
C GLU A 151 -7.04 -15.26 -8.36
N ALA A 152 -6.10 -14.95 -7.48
CA ALA A 152 -6.05 -13.67 -6.76
C ALA A 152 -6.13 -12.49 -7.72
N LEU A 153 -5.36 -12.49 -8.81
CA LEU A 153 -5.38 -11.43 -9.82
C LEU A 153 -6.75 -11.28 -10.51
N ARG A 154 -7.52 -12.37 -10.68
CA ARG A 154 -8.89 -12.27 -11.22
C ARG A 154 -9.88 -11.65 -10.23
N LEU A 155 -9.71 -11.96 -8.94
CA LEU A 155 -10.60 -11.51 -7.87
C LEU A 155 -10.31 -10.06 -7.43
N LEU A 156 -9.05 -9.66 -7.43
CA LEU A 156 -8.61 -8.34 -7.01
C LEU A 156 -9.20 -7.23 -7.88
N ARG A 157 -9.59 -6.13 -7.25
CA ARG A 157 -10.02 -4.90 -7.93
C ARG A 157 -8.90 -4.37 -8.82
N GLN A 158 -9.25 -3.84 -9.98
CA GLN A 158 -8.29 -3.44 -11.01
C GLN A 158 -7.09 -2.62 -10.52
N PRO A 159 -7.24 -1.55 -9.72
CA PRO A 159 -6.07 -0.77 -9.29
C PRO A 159 -5.10 -1.57 -8.41
N ILE A 160 -5.62 -2.51 -7.61
CA ILE A 160 -4.81 -3.38 -6.75
C ILE A 160 -4.18 -4.48 -7.58
N ARG A 161 -4.96 -5.11 -8.46
CA ARG A 161 -4.49 -6.14 -9.38
C ARG A 161 -3.27 -5.70 -10.18
N LEU A 162 -3.30 -4.50 -10.78
CA LEU A 162 -2.19 -3.98 -11.58
C LEU A 162 -0.90 -3.85 -10.76
N ARG A 163 -0.99 -3.35 -9.53
CA ARG A 163 0.16 -3.24 -8.62
C ARG A 163 0.69 -4.60 -8.19
N VAL A 164 -0.20 -5.50 -7.78
CA VAL A 164 0.18 -6.87 -7.40
C VAL A 164 0.84 -7.59 -8.55
N GLN A 165 0.26 -7.52 -9.75
CA GLN A 165 0.82 -8.12 -10.95
C GLN A 165 2.22 -7.57 -11.27
N ALA A 166 2.41 -6.25 -11.25
CA ALA A 166 3.70 -5.64 -11.49
C ALA A 166 4.74 -6.05 -10.44
N ALA A 167 4.38 -5.99 -9.15
CA ALA A 167 5.26 -6.34 -8.04
C ALA A 167 5.68 -7.81 -8.05
N THR A 168 4.78 -8.73 -8.42
CA THR A 168 5.08 -10.18 -8.45
C THR A 168 5.79 -10.63 -9.71
N SER A 169 5.77 -9.82 -10.78
CA SER A 169 6.46 -10.12 -12.04
C SER A 169 7.87 -9.56 -12.11
N ALA A 170 8.22 -8.62 -11.25
CA ALA A 170 9.53 -7.95 -11.24
C ALA A 170 10.50 -8.61 -10.24
N ARG A 171 11.80 -8.42 -10.46
CA ARG A 171 12.87 -8.87 -9.55
C ARG A 171 13.27 -7.82 -8.49
N GLY A 172 12.60 -6.65 -8.45
CA GLY A 172 12.94 -5.56 -7.55
C GLY A 172 11.81 -4.57 -7.40
N LEU A 173 12.10 -3.40 -6.84
CA LEU A 173 11.14 -2.31 -6.69
C LEU A 173 10.66 -1.83 -8.07
N VAL A 174 9.35 -1.76 -8.25
CA VAL A 174 8.73 -1.17 -9.44
C VAL A 174 8.09 0.18 -9.12
N TYR A 175 8.29 1.14 -10.02
CA TYR A 175 7.60 2.41 -10.00
C TYR A 175 6.48 2.42 -11.04
N LEU A 176 5.29 2.81 -10.62
CA LEU A 176 4.10 2.87 -11.47
C LEU A 176 3.45 4.26 -11.40
N GLU A 177 2.77 4.65 -12.48
CA GLU A 177 1.79 5.73 -12.46
C GLU A 177 0.41 5.22 -12.87
N GLY A 178 -0.53 5.25 -11.93
CA GLY A 178 -1.87 4.73 -12.15
C GLY A 178 -1.93 3.23 -12.45
N GLY A 179 -0.98 2.48 -11.89
CA GLY A 179 -0.85 1.02 -12.07
C GLY A 179 -0.12 0.59 -13.34
N ARG A 180 0.55 1.52 -14.04
CA ARG A 180 1.28 1.23 -15.28
C ARG A 180 2.75 1.59 -15.13
N PRO A 181 3.68 0.79 -15.68
CA PRO A 181 5.08 1.15 -15.77
C PRO A 181 5.27 2.48 -16.51
N VAL A 182 6.28 3.24 -16.10
CA VAL A 182 6.63 4.51 -16.73
C VAL A 182 7.89 4.32 -17.58
N PRO A 183 7.82 4.52 -18.90
CA PRO A 183 8.98 4.37 -19.77
C PRO A 183 10.16 5.24 -19.29
N GLY A 184 11.31 4.62 -19.08
CA GLY A 184 12.52 5.28 -18.61
C GLY A 184 12.67 5.38 -17.08
N ALA A 185 11.60 5.17 -16.31
CA ALA A 185 11.66 5.11 -14.85
C ALA A 185 11.54 3.68 -14.30
N ASP A 186 11.33 2.70 -15.16
CA ASP A 186 11.05 1.29 -14.84
C ASP A 186 12.23 0.35 -15.09
N ARG A 187 13.37 0.87 -15.56
CA ARG A 187 14.53 0.07 -15.92
C ARG A 187 15.72 0.35 -15.00
N PRO A 188 16.47 -0.70 -14.60
CA PRO A 188 17.75 -0.51 -13.95
C PRO A 188 18.68 0.29 -14.88
N LEU A 189 19.38 1.27 -14.32
CA LEU A 189 20.46 1.91 -15.06
C LEU A 189 21.58 0.90 -15.33
N PRO A 190 22.27 0.97 -16.48
CA PRO A 190 23.46 0.15 -16.70
C PRO A 190 24.48 0.47 -15.60
N SER A 191 25.12 -0.55 -15.07
CA SER A 191 26.20 -0.35 -14.11
C SER A 191 27.24 0.59 -14.72
N PRO A 192 27.74 1.59 -13.97
CA PRO A 192 28.85 2.40 -14.45
C PRO A 192 29.98 1.43 -14.81
N GLN A 193 30.35 1.41 -16.07
CA GLN A 193 31.49 0.62 -16.52
C GLN A 193 32.71 1.15 -15.75
N GLY A 194 33.32 0.29 -14.95
CA GLY A 194 34.53 0.65 -14.24
C GLY A 194 35.55 1.13 -15.29
N GLY A 195 35.94 2.40 -15.20
CA GLY A 195 37.03 2.94 -15.99
C GLY A 195 38.23 2.07 -15.73
N GLY A 196 38.62 1.26 -16.72
CA GLY A 196 39.87 0.55 -16.68
C GLY A 196 41.01 1.57 -16.44
N PRO A 197 42.08 1.19 -15.73
CA PRO A 197 43.19 2.11 -15.53
C PRO A 197 43.73 2.53 -16.90
N ALA A 198 43.80 3.84 -17.12
CA ALA A 198 44.50 4.39 -18.26
C ALA A 198 45.94 3.87 -18.19
N GLY A 199 46.28 2.99 -19.12
CA GLY A 199 47.65 2.50 -19.26
C GLY A 199 48.58 3.67 -19.59
N SER A 200 49.56 3.84 -18.74
CA SER A 200 50.74 4.63 -18.96
C SER A 200 51.68 3.99 -19.96
#